data_c2ac551f3c4ee3a2d5549a17d963940a
#
_entry.id   c2ac551f3c4ee3a2d5549a17d963940a
#
_cell.length_a   1.000
_cell.length_b   1.000
_cell.length_c   1.000
_cell.angle_alpha   90.00
_cell.angle_beta   90.00
_cell.angle_gamma   90.00
#
_symmetry.space_group_name_H-M   'P 1'
#
loop_
_entity.id
_entity.type
_entity.pdbx_description
1 polymer ?
#
loop_
_entity_poly.entity_id
_entity_poly.type
_entity_poly.pdbx_seq_one_letter_code
_entity_poly.pdbx_strand_id
1 'polypeptide(L)'
;PDNGVGATTTYKLKSEDALRAFHEEDFHGVQFIMEEFVPGEIYSYDAIMNSKGEPIFETGNHTPISIMDSVNNHDDSVFYIEKHIADDVRAAGRAAVKSFGVKSRFVHFEFFRLTEDHDYLGKKGKIIGLEVNYRPSGGFTPDMINYACSTDVYKDWADMVAFDRL
;
A
#
# COMPACT_ATOMS: atom_id res chain seq x y z
N PRO A 1 11.23 4.66 -11.26
CA PRO A 1 12.59 4.42 -10.76
C PRO A 1 12.59 3.34 -9.67
N ASP A 2 13.75 2.75 -9.39
CA ASP A 2 13.93 1.73 -8.35
C ASP A 2 13.92 2.32 -6.93
N ASN A 3 14.05 3.64 -6.83
CA ASN A 3 13.89 4.40 -5.59
C ASN A 3 13.03 5.64 -5.87
N GLY A 4 12.17 5.98 -4.94
CA GLY A 4 11.27 7.11 -5.09
C GLY A 4 10.12 7.09 -4.08
N VAL A 5 9.27 8.11 -4.14
CA VAL A 5 8.06 8.22 -3.32
C VAL A 5 6.92 8.80 -4.14
N GLY A 6 5.68 8.38 -3.84
CA GLY A 6 4.47 9.01 -4.37
C GLY A 6 4.26 8.87 -5.88
N ALA A 7 4.63 7.74 -6.47
CA ALA A 7 4.46 7.45 -7.90
C ALA A 7 5.12 8.47 -8.86
N THR A 8 6.06 9.26 -8.36
CA THR A 8 6.79 10.23 -9.18
C THR A 8 7.62 9.52 -10.25
N THR A 9 7.53 9.96 -11.51
CA THR A 9 8.23 9.35 -12.66
C THR A 9 7.88 7.87 -12.89
N THR A 10 6.61 7.52 -12.75
CA THR A 10 6.09 6.20 -13.15
C THR A 10 5.45 6.27 -14.53
N TYR A 11 5.62 5.21 -15.31
CA TYR A 11 5.18 5.15 -16.71
C TYR A 11 4.33 3.91 -16.94
N LYS A 12 3.18 4.07 -17.60
CA LYS A 12 2.36 2.97 -18.08
C LYS A 12 2.64 2.76 -19.57
N LEU A 13 3.41 1.74 -19.89
CA LEU A 13 3.76 1.42 -21.27
C LEU A 13 2.71 0.46 -21.84
N LYS A 14 2.01 0.88 -22.92
CA LYS A 14 0.87 0.15 -23.50
C LYS A 14 1.19 -0.57 -24.80
N SER A 15 2.43 -0.45 -25.33
CA SER A 15 2.83 -1.06 -26.58
C SER A 15 4.35 -1.30 -26.63
N GLU A 16 4.77 -2.15 -27.55
CA GLU A 16 6.19 -2.40 -27.80
C GLU A 16 6.91 -1.13 -28.28
N ASP A 17 6.25 -0.30 -29.07
CA ASP A 17 6.83 0.98 -29.52
C ASP A 17 7.03 1.96 -28.35
N ALA A 18 6.09 2.01 -27.42
CA ALA A 18 6.23 2.82 -26.21
C ALA A 18 7.40 2.31 -25.32
N LEU A 19 7.59 0.99 -25.24
CA LEU A 19 8.72 0.40 -24.52
C LEU A 19 10.05 0.74 -25.22
N ARG A 20 10.12 0.68 -26.54
CA ARG A 20 11.31 1.05 -27.31
C ARG A 20 11.65 2.52 -27.11
N ALA A 21 10.67 3.41 -27.23
CA ALA A 21 10.86 4.84 -26.98
C ALA A 21 11.36 5.12 -25.56
N PHE A 22 10.81 4.43 -24.56
CA PHE A 22 11.27 4.51 -23.17
C PHE A 22 12.76 4.09 -23.03
N HIS A 23 13.19 3.05 -23.73
CA HIS A 23 14.59 2.61 -23.68
C HIS A 23 15.58 3.57 -24.38
N GLU A 24 15.10 4.38 -25.31
CA GLU A 24 15.90 5.38 -26.02
C GLU A 24 16.01 6.71 -25.25
N GLU A 25 15.20 6.90 -24.20
CA GLU A 25 15.21 8.10 -23.38
C GLU A 25 16.41 8.12 -22.43
N ASP A 26 17.06 9.27 -22.30
CA ASP A 26 18.14 9.46 -21.33
C ASP A 26 17.56 9.86 -19.95
N PHE A 27 17.54 8.92 -19.05
CA PHE A 27 17.13 9.13 -17.65
C PHE A 27 18.29 9.54 -16.73
N HIS A 28 19.44 9.97 -17.28
CA HIS A 28 20.60 10.44 -16.52
C HIS A 28 21.09 9.44 -15.46
N GLY A 29 21.05 8.16 -15.77
CA GLY A 29 21.52 7.09 -14.88
C GLY A 29 20.53 6.65 -13.81
N VAL A 30 19.28 7.13 -13.83
CA VAL A 30 18.21 6.63 -12.96
C VAL A 30 17.87 5.20 -13.38
N GLN A 31 17.86 4.27 -12.42
CA GLN A 31 17.46 2.89 -12.64
C GLN A 31 15.94 2.75 -12.49
N PHE A 32 15.34 1.93 -13.36
CA PHE A 32 13.92 1.63 -13.32
C PHE A 32 13.70 0.12 -13.14
N ILE A 33 12.62 -0.23 -12.46
CA ILE A 33 12.05 -1.57 -12.50
C ILE A 33 10.87 -1.57 -13.47
N MET A 34 10.65 -2.67 -14.15
CA MET A 34 9.49 -2.92 -15.00
C MET A 34 8.71 -4.08 -14.42
N GLU A 35 7.43 -3.87 -14.23
CA GLU A 35 6.52 -4.82 -13.61
C GLU A 35 5.25 -4.98 -14.45
N GLU A 36 4.52 -6.07 -14.24
CA GLU A 36 3.19 -6.25 -14.81
C GLU A 36 2.26 -5.15 -14.33
N PHE A 37 1.50 -4.54 -15.25
CA PHE A 37 0.49 -3.56 -14.87
C PHE A 37 -0.69 -4.27 -14.19
N VAL A 38 -0.99 -3.88 -12.95
CA VAL A 38 -2.07 -4.47 -12.15
C VAL A 38 -3.33 -3.62 -12.28
N PRO A 39 -4.40 -4.10 -12.96
CA PRO A 39 -5.68 -3.39 -13.02
C PRO A 39 -6.43 -3.58 -11.69
N GLY A 40 -6.26 -2.64 -10.76
CA GLY A 40 -6.82 -2.78 -9.42
C GLY A 40 -7.00 -1.47 -8.69
N GLU A 41 -7.86 -1.48 -7.67
CA GLU A 41 -7.96 -0.42 -6.67
C GLU A 41 -6.99 -0.69 -5.53
N ILE A 42 -6.45 0.37 -4.93
CA ILE A 42 -5.45 0.24 -3.86
C ILE A 42 -6.15 0.18 -2.50
N TYR A 43 -5.77 -0.82 -1.72
CA TYR A 43 -6.17 -1.00 -0.33
C TYR A 43 -4.92 -1.10 0.53
N SER A 44 -4.95 -0.54 1.74
CA SER A 44 -3.88 -0.75 2.71
C SER A 44 -4.30 -1.67 3.84
N TYR A 45 -3.28 -2.26 4.47
CA TYR A 45 -3.34 -2.87 5.77
C TYR A 45 -2.40 -2.10 6.69
N ASP A 46 -2.98 -1.37 7.62
CA ASP A 46 -2.28 -0.55 8.62
C ASP A 46 -2.44 -1.20 9.98
N ALA A 47 -1.34 -1.57 10.62
CA ALA A 47 -1.40 -2.30 11.87
C ALA A 47 -0.23 -2.01 12.81
N ILE A 48 -0.49 -2.17 14.12
CA ILE A 48 0.53 -2.16 15.16
C ILE A 48 0.71 -3.61 15.64
N MET A 49 1.92 -4.13 15.45
CA MET A 49 2.28 -5.51 15.78
C MET A 49 3.07 -5.55 17.08
N ASN A 50 2.69 -6.49 17.98
CA ASN A 50 3.41 -6.74 19.23
C ASN A 50 4.70 -7.56 19.00
N SER A 51 5.42 -7.89 20.07
CA SER A 51 6.67 -8.68 20.03
C SER A 51 6.48 -10.12 19.52
N LYS A 52 5.26 -10.62 19.54
CA LYS A 52 4.92 -11.96 19.02
C LYS A 52 4.53 -11.92 17.53
N GLY A 53 4.36 -10.74 16.93
CA GLY A 53 3.85 -10.56 15.58
C GLY A 53 2.32 -10.69 15.51
N GLU A 54 1.64 -10.43 16.62
CA GLU A 54 0.18 -10.36 16.69
C GLU A 54 -0.28 -8.91 16.58
N PRO A 55 -1.33 -8.61 15.81
CA PRO A 55 -1.85 -7.26 15.72
C PRO A 55 -2.58 -6.89 17.01
N ILE A 56 -2.21 -5.75 17.59
CA ILE A 56 -2.94 -5.13 18.70
C ILE A 56 -3.90 -4.04 18.21
N PHE A 57 -3.67 -3.53 17.01
CA PHE A 57 -4.54 -2.62 16.27
C PHE A 57 -4.46 -2.93 14.79
N GLU A 58 -5.59 -2.89 14.08
CA GLU A 58 -5.68 -3.08 12.62
C GLU A 58 -6.72 -2.15 12.01
N THR A 59 -6.37 -1.54 10.92
CA THR A 59 -7.25 -0.74 10.06
C THR A 59 -6.72 -0.78 8.63
N GLY A 60 -7.29 0.00 7.74
CA GLY A 60 -6.81 0.16 6.39
C GLY A 60 -7.37 1.40 5.74
N ASN A 61 -6.84 1.74 4.59
CA ASN A 61 -7.45 2.73 3.72
C ASN A 61 -7.80 2.13 2.36
N HIS A 62 -8.71 2.79 1.68
CA HIS A 62 -9.07 2.49 0.30
C HIS A 62 -8.84 3.73 -0.56
N THR A 63 -8.10 3.54 -1.64
CA THR A 63 -7.81 4.55 -2.66
C THR A 63 -8.44 4.07 -3.97
N PRO A 64 -9.68 4.53 -4.29
CA PRO A 64 -10.43 4.02 -5.45
C PRO A 64 -9.86 4.49 -6.79
N ILE A 65 -9.10 5.59 -6.78
CA ILE A 65 -8.46 6.13 -7.97
C ILE A 65 -6.95 5.88 -7.85
N SER A 66 -6.34 5.33 -8.89
CA SER A 66 -4.89 5.11 -8.93
C SER A 66 -4.14 6.41 -8.67
N ILE A 67 -3.22 6.39 -7.71
CA ILE A 67 -2.33 7.55 -7.43
C ILE A 67 -1.53 7.91 -8.70
N MET A 68 -1.09 6.91 -9.47
CA MET A 68 -0.38 7.12 -10.73
C MET A 68 -1.25 7.87 -11.75
N ASP A 69 -2.53 7.51 -11.89
CA ASP A 69 -3.44 8.19 -12.81
C ASP A 69 -3.74 9.61 -12.33
N SER A 70 -3.95 9.81 -11.02
CA SER A 70 -4.14 11.14 -10.43
C SER A 70 -2.93 12.05 -10.66
N VAL A 71 -1.72 11.56 -10.43
CA VAL A 71 -0.47 12.33 -10.64
C VAL A 71 -0.27 12.64 -12.13
N ASN A 72 -0.45 11.66 -13.02
CA ASN A 72 -0.23 11.85 -14.46
C ASN A 72 -1.28 12.75 -15.11
N ASN A 73 -2.51 12.75 -14.63
CA ASN A 73 -3.61 13.57 -15.14
C ASN A 73 -3.76 14.92 -14.43
N HIS A 74 -3.00 15.16 -13.36
CA HIS A 74 -3.17 16.31 -12.46
C HIS A 74 -4.57 16.36 -11.82
N ASP A 75 -5.14 15.18 -11.54
CA ASP A 75 -6.44 15.03 -10.89
C ASP A 75 -6.29 14.98 -9.37
N ASP A 76 -7.37 15.27 -8.66
CA ASP A 76 -7.43 15.12 -7.21
C ASP A 76 -7.30 13.63 -6.81
N SER A 77 -6.53 13.38 -5.76
CA SER A 77 -6.44 12.06 -5.13
C SER A 77 -7.39 11.97 -3.96
N VAL A 78 -8.17 10.90 -3.89
CA VAL A 78 -9.12 10.64 -2.81
C VAL A 78 -8.83 9.28 -2.20
N PHE A 79 -8.72 9.25 -0.88
CA PHE A 79 -8.70 8.01 -0.10
C PHE A 79 -9.48 8.20 1.21
N TYR A 80 -9.90 7.10 1.81
CA TYR A 80 -10.61 7.12 3.09
C TYR A 80 -10.21 5.92 3.96
N ILE A 81 -10.30 6.12 5.28
CA ILE A 81 -10.01 5.06 6.24
C ILE A 81 -11.21 4.13 6.38
N GLU A 82 -10.97 2.83 6.30
CA GLU A 82 -11.94 1.79 6.56
C GLU A 82 -11.89 1.38 8.04
N LYS A 83 -12.86 1.83 8.84
CA LYS A 83 -12.97 1.41 10.25
C LYS A 83 -13.02 -0.13 10.39
N HIS A 84 -13.65 -0.79 9.43
CA HIS A 84 -13.76 -2.24 9.35
C HIS A 84 -13.10 -2.71 8.05
N ILE A 85 -11.82 -3.03 8.16
CA ILE A 85 -11.05 -3.53 7.02
C ILE A 85 -11.69 -4.81 6.45
N ALA A 86 -11.76 -4.89 5.13
CA ALA A 86 -12.28 -6.06 4.42
C ALA A 86 -11.49 -7.33 4.74
N ASP A 87 -12.18 -8.47 4.90
CA ASP A 87 -11.56 -9.72 5.37
C ASP A 87 -10.45 -10.25 4.46
N ASP A 88 -10.56 -10.07 3.15
CA ASP A 88 -9.56 -10.46 2.17
C ASP A 88 -8.28 -9.61 2.30
N VAL A 89 -8.41 -8.29 2.50
CA VAL A 89 -7.28 -7.38 2.74
C VAL A 89 -6.62 -7.69 4.09
N ARG A 90 -7.44 -7.92 5.13
CA ARG A 90 -6.94 -8.35 6.44
C ARG A 90 -6.15 -9.64 6.37
N ALA A 91 -6.68 -10.64 5.65
CA ALA A 91 -6.01 -11.92 5.46
C ALA A 91 -4.68 -11.76 4.72
N ALA A 92 -4.64 -10.95 3.66
CA ALA A 92 -3.42 -10.64 2.91
C ALA A 92 -2.39 -9.90 3.78
N GLY A 93 -2.81 -8.88 4.54
CA GLY A 93 -1.96 -8.13 5.45
C GLY A 93 -1.32 -9.01 6.52
N ARG A 94 -2.12 -9.84 7.18
CA ARG A 94 -1.62 -10.81 8.19
C ARG A 94 -0.69 -11.85 7.58
N ALA A 95 -0.96 -12.31 6.36
CA ALA A 95 -0.07 -13.23 5.64
C ALA A 95 1.28 -12.56 5.32
N ALA A 96 1.26 -11.29 4.90
CA ALA A 96 2.47 -10.51 4.65
C ALA A 96 3.27 -10.31 5.96
N VAL A 97 2.61 -9.88 7.06
CA VAL A 97 3.24 -9.78 8.40
C VAL A 97 3.98 -11.06 8.76
N LYS A 98 3.33 -12.21 8.60
CA LYS A 98 3.92 -13.52 8.89
C LYS A 98 5.10 -13.84 7.97
N SER A 99 4.96 -13.59 6.67
CA SER A 99 5.99 -13.89 5.66
C SER A 99 7.26 -13.07 5.84
N PHE A 100 7.10 -11.80 6.24
CA PHE A 100 8.20 -10.88 6.50
C PHE A 100 8.71 -10.95 7.96
N GLY A 101 8.12 -11.77 8.82
CA GLY A 101 8.51 -11.94 10.22
C GLY A 101 8.39 -10.65 11.04
N VAL A 102 7.39 -9.82 10.76
CA VAL A 102 7.23 -8.51 11.40
C VAL A 102 6.86 -8.64 12.88
N LYS A 103 7.56 -7.90 13.73
CA LYS A 103 7.35 -7.83 15.18
C LYS A 103 7.66 -6.44 15.71
N SER A 104 6.98 -6.05 16.78
CA SER A 104 7.18 -4.76 17.48
C SER A 104 7.29 -3.59 16.52
N ARG A 105 6.32 -3.47 15.60
CA ARG A 105 6.39 -2.51 14.52
C ARG A 105 5.01 -1.99 14.11
N PHE A 106 4.95 -0.71 13.74
CA PHE A 106 3.86 -0.20 12.90
C PHE A 106 4.14 -0.59 11.45
N VAL A 107 3.12 -1.06 10.74
CA VAL A 107 3.21 -1.41 9.31
C VAL A 107 2.14 -0.69 8.51
N HIS A 108 2.50 -0.38 7.27
CA HIS A 108 1.62 0.12 6.23
C HIS A 108 1.91 -0.69 4.97
N PHE A 109 1.07 -1.67 4.68
CA PHE A 109 1.20 -2.54 3.51
C PHE A 109 0.13 -2.18 2.49
N GLU A 110 0.50 -2.10 1.25
CA GLU A 110 -0.42 -1.78 0.17
C GLU A 110 -0.65 -2.97 -0.75
N PHE A 111 -1.87 -3.09 -1.22
CA PHE A 111 -2.34 -4.15 -2.07
C PHE A 111 -3.24 -3.60 -3.17
N PHE A 112 -3.18 -4.22 -4.35
CA PHE A 112 -4.24 -4.09 -5.35
C PHE A 112 -5.32 -5.14 -5.11
N ARG A 113 -6.60 -4.74 -5.24
CA ARG A 113 -7.70 -5.66 -5.46
C ARG A 113 -8.07 -5.58 -6.93
N LEU A 114 -7.93 -6.69 -7.67
CA LEU A 114 -8.20 -6.71 -9.11
C LEU A 114 -9.63 -6.28 -9.41
N THR A 115 -9.79 -5.34 -10.34
CA THR A 115 -11.09 -4.85 -10.81
C THR A 115 -11.64 -5.66 -11.97
N GLU A 116 -10.81 -6.48 -12.60
CA GLU A 116 -11.15 -7.36 -13.73
C GLU A 116 -10.33 -8.65 -13.70
N ASP A 117 -10.73 -9.63 -14.52
CA ASP A 117 -9.96 -10.85 -14.71
C ASP A 117 -8.68 -10.53 -15.50
N HIS A 118 -7.58 -11.15 -15.10
CA HIS A 118 -6.28 -10.98 -15.76
C HIS A 118 -5.61 -12.35 -15.95
N ASP A 119 -5.06 -12.60 -17.13
CA ASP A 119 -4.56 -13.92 -17.53
C ASP A 119 -3.46 -14.47 -16.61
N TYR A 120 -2.58 -13.60 -16.13
CA TYR A 120 -1.43 -13.98 -15.28
C TYR A 120 -1.66 -13.67 -13.79
N LEU A 121 -2.38 -12.61 -13.46
CA LEU A 121 -2.57 -12.20 -12.07
C LEU A 121 -3.73 -12.93 -11.40
N GLY A 122 -4.76 -13.31 -12.16
CA GLY A 122 -5.90 -14.10 -11.70
C GLY A 122 -7.25 -13.42 -11.86
N LYS A 123 -8.22 -13.85 -11.06
CA LYS A 123 -9.62 -13.40 -11.19
C LYS A 123 -9.86 -12.06 -10.49
N LYS A 124 -10.88 -11.33 -10.98
CA LYS A 124 -11.42 -10.14 -10.32
C LYS A 124 -11.62 -10.38 -8.83
N GLY A 125 -11.23 -9.41 -8.02
CA GLY A 125 -11.29 -9.48 -6.56
C GLY A 125 -10.06 -10.10 -5.90
N LYS A 126 -9.13 -10.70 -6.67
CA LYS A 126 -7.89 -11.23 -6.09
C LYS A 126 -7.01 -10.09 -5.55
N ILE A 127 -6.43 -10.32 -4.38
CA ILE A 127 -5.49 -9.39 -3.74
C ILE A 127 -4.08 -9.67 -4.25
N ILE A 128 -3.38 -8.62 -4.71
CA ILE A 128 -2.00 -8.63 -5.21
C ILE A 128 -1.20 -7.65 -4.36
N GLY A 129 -0.01 -8.05 -3.88
CA GLY A 129 0.87 -7.16 -3.12
C GLY A 129 1.40 -6.02 -3.97
N LEU A 130 1.47 -4.83 -3.40
CA LEU A 130 2.03 -3.63 -4.03
C LEU A 130 3.27 -3.17 -3.28
N GLU A 131 3.16 -2.81 -2.01
CA GLU A 131 4.25 -2.23 -1.23
C GLU A 131 4.23 -2.68 0.22
N VAL A 132 5.42 -2.81 0.82
CA VAL A 132 5.62 -3.19 2.23
C VAL A 132 6.41 -2.10 2.93
N ASN A 133 5.77 -1.38 3.86
CA ASN A 133 6.39 -0.32 4.65
C ASN A 133 6.36 -0.64 6.14
N TYR A 134 7.53 -0.62 6.79
CA TYR A 134 7.69 -0.84 8.24
C TYR A 134 7.61 0.48 9.00
N ARG A 135 6.56 1.21 8.77
CA ARG A 135 6.26 2.53 9.35
C ARG A 135 4.76 2.80 9.26
N PRO A 136 4.24 3.81 9.98
CA PRO A 136 2.88 4.31 9.73
C PRO A 136 2.79 4.90 8.32
N SER A 137 1.59 4.94 7.79
CA SER A 137 1.23 5.68 6.59
C SER A 137 1.60 7.17 6.74
N GLY A 138 1.91 7.82 5.63
CA GLY A 138 2.37 9.21 5.62
C GLY A 138 1.26 10.26 5.78
N GLY A 139 1.66 11.53 5.82
CA GLY A 139 0.75 12.67 5.87
C GLY A 139 -0.14 12.68 7.10
N PHE A 140 -1.40 13.04 6.92
CA PHE A 140 -2.42 13.06 7.96
C PHE A 140 -3.14 11.72 8.19
N THR A 141 -2.68 10.64 7.55
CA THR A 141 -3.35 9.34 7.65
C THR A 141 -3.48 8.83 9.09
N PRO A 142 -2.47 8.94 9.99
CA PRO A 142 -2.65 8.56 11.39
C PRO A 142 -3.74 9.35 12.11
N ASP A 143 -3.87 10.66 11.81
CA ASP A 143 -4.95 11.48 12.37
C ASP A 143 -6.32 11.07 11.83
N MET A 144 -6.41 10.74 10.54
CA MET A 144 -7.63 10.19 9.93
C MET A 144 -8.02 8.85 10.57
N ILE A 145 -7.04 7.98 10.87
CA ILE A 145 -7.26 6.72 11.60
C ILE A 145 -7.85 7.01 12.97
N ASN A 146 -7.31 7.99 13.71
CA ASN A 146 -7.84 8.37 15.03
C ASN A 146 -9.32 8.75 14.96
N TYR A 147 -9.70 9.56 13.96
CA TYR A 147 -11.10 9.95 13.78
C TYR A 147 -11.98 8.77 13.37
N ALA A 148 -11.57 7.99 12.37
CA ALA A 148 -12.38 6.90 11.85
C ALA A 148 -12.55 5.75 12.85
N CYS A 149 -11.50 5.41 13.58
CA CYS A 149 -11.48 4.29 14.51
C CYS A 149 -11.79 4.68 15.97
N SER A 150 -11.93 6.00 16.27
CA SER A 150 -12.15 6.52 17.63
C SER A 150 -11.06 6.05 18.60
N THR A 151 -9.80 6.17 18.19
CA THR A 151 -8.59 5.77 18.94
C THR A 151 -7.56 6.90 18.93
N ASP A 152 -6.46 6.69 19.65
CA ASP A 152 -5.23 7.48 19.55
C ASP A 152 -4.09 6.55 19.13
N VAL A 153 -3.91 6.39 17.83
CA VAL A 153 -2.92 5.46 17.25
C VAL A 153 -1.48 5.82 17.65
N TYR A 154 -1.21 7.08 17.98
CA TYR A 154 0.11 7.50 18.47
C TYR A 154 0.37 6.97 19.88
N LYS A 155 -0.66 7.06 20.75
CA LYS A 155 -0.61 6.47 22.09
C LYS A 155 -0.53 4.94 22.00
N ASP A 156 -1.35 4.32 21.15
CA ASP A 156 -1.38 2.86 20.97
C ASP A 156 0.00 2.35 20.54
N TRP A 157 0.68 3.07 19.64
CA TRP A 157 2.04 2.71 19.26
C TRP A 157 3.04 2.94 20.40
N ALA A 158 2.95 4.05 21.11
CA ALA A 158 3.83 4.31 22.25
C ALA A 158 3.67 3.23 23.34
N ASP A 159 2.44 2.83 23.63
CA ASP A 159 2.14 1.77 24.61
C ASP A 159 2.66 0.40 24.14
N MET A 160 2.53 0.08 22.84
CA MET A 160 3.13 -1.12 22.28
C MET A 160 4.67 -1.12 22.44
N VAL A 161 5.32 -0.01 22.11
CA VAL A 161 6.79 0.10 22.23
C VAL A 161 7.24 -0.02 23.69
N ALA A 162 6.50 0.61 24.62
CA ALA A 162 6.88 0.65 26.03
C ALA A 162 6.49 -0.62 26.80
N PHE A 163 5.34 -1.23 26.47
CA PHE A 163 4.72 -2.26 27.28
C PHE A 163 4.31 -3.52 26.53
N ASP A 164 4.51 -3.57 25.20
CA ASP A 164 4.11 -4.68 24.29
C ASP A 164 2.58 -4.96 24.28
N ARG A 165 1.76 -3.95 24.56
CA ARG A 165 0.29 -4.02 24.64
C ARG A 165 -0.36 -2.67 24.30
N LEU A 166 -1.69 -2.64 24.15
CA LEU A 166 -2.51 -1.44 24.23
C LEU A 166 -2.73 -1.03 25.68
#